data_76cf7d1a952163169b54674f8c7fc4bd
#
_entry.id   76cf7d1a952163169b54674f8c7fc4bd
#
_cell.length_a   1.000
_cell.length_b   1.000
_cell.length_c   1.000
_cell.angle_alpha   90.00
_cell.angle_beta   90.00
_cell.angle_gamma   90.00
#
_symmetry.space_group_name_H-M   'P 1'
#
loop_
_entity.id
_entity.type
_entity.pdbx_description
1 polymer ?
#
loop_
_entity_poly.entity_id
_entity_poly.type
_entity_poly.pdbx_seq_one_letter_code
_entity_poly.pdbx_strand_id
1 'polypeptide(L)'
;MLKIRSLTKKFKEKTVLMDVNLDIHSGSVFGLIGPNGSGKSTLLKIMAGIMKPDLGCICIDDERVFDNPKVKRDILLISDDPFYFFNATLKDMKEFYRVWYPNLNDEIYEKYRAIFKLDENKTLKNFSKGMKRQSFIVLALAISPKYLFLDEAFDGLDPVMRLTFKRAISKMIEEKEMTVIISSHNLRELEDICDTFGILEDNTIRTAGYVDETKENIHKIQLAFKEEKREDDFKALDLLSMHVQSRVVNLVVKGDIEKIKNYLNTMDPLMMEVLNVNLEEVFIYEMEKQGYGVYDE
;
A
#
# COMPACT_ATOMS: atom_id res chain seq x y z
N MET A 1 17.70 -2.81 -3.49
CA MET A 1 16.55 -3.15 -4.34
C MET A 1 16.03 -4.53 -3.95
N LEU A 2 14.70 -4.69 -3.78
CA LEU A 2 14.06 -5.99 -3.51
C LEU A 2 13.47 -6.54 -4.81
N LYS A 3 13.80 -7.80 -5.14
CA LYS A 3 13.37 -8.49 -6.36
C LYS A 3 12.64 -9.78 -6.02
N ILE A 4 11.45 -9.99 -6.59
CA ILE A 4 10.66 -11.22 -6.51
C ILE A 4 10.65 -11.84 -7.91
N ARG A 5 10.95 -13.13 -8.02
CA ARG A 5 11.02 -13.83 -9.31
C ARG A 5 10.28 -15.16 -9.24
N SER A 6 9.26 -15.30 -10.09
CA SER A 6 8.44 -16.49 -10.29
C SER A 6 7.99 -17.16 -8.98
N LEU A 7 7.59 -16.34 -8.01
CA LEU A 7 7.32 -16.80 -6.66
C LEU A 7 5.96 -17.48 -6.59
N THR A 8 5.97 -18.72 -6.14
CA THR A 8 4.77 -19.51 -5.91
C THR A 8 4.74 -20.04 -4.48
N LYS A 9 3.56 -19.97 -3.85
CA LYS A 9 3.30 -20.52 -2.51
C LYS A 9 1.99 -21.27 -2.46
N LYS A 10 2.05 -22.51 -1.93
CA LYS A 10 0.89 -23.39 -1.73
C LYS A 10 0.79 -23.78 -0.25
N PHE A 11 -0.43 -23.97 0.20
CA PHE A 11 -0.75 -24.59 1.48
C PHE A 11 -1.66 -25.77 1.22
N LYS A 12 -1.13 -26.99 1.31
CA LYS A 12 -1.80 -28.22 0.89
C LYS A 12 -2.28 -28.07 -0.57
N GLU A 13 -3.60 -28.18 -0.82
CA GLU A 13 -4.20 -28.08 -2.14
C GLU A 13 -4.42 -26.62 -2.61
N LYS A 14 -4.34 -25.63 -1.70
CA LYS A 14 -4.64 -24.23 -2.03
C LYS A 14 -3.37 -23.48 -2.47
N THR A 15 -3.35 -23.00 -3.71
CA THR A 15 -2.36 -22.03 -4.17
C THR A 15 -2.75 -20.65 -3.63
N VAL A 16 -1.83 -19.97 -2.94
CA VAL A 16 -2.04 -18.64 -2.35
C VAL A 16 -1.29 -17.56 -3.13
N LEU A 17 -0.13 -17.91 -3.69
CA LEU A 17 0.64 -17.06 -4.59
C LEU A 17 1.07 -17.89 -5.79
N MET A 18 0.95 -17.32 -6.99
CA MET A 18 1.25 -18.00 -8.24
C MET A 18 2.02 -17.08 -9.19
N ASP A 19 3.25 -17.47 -9.50
CA ASP A 19 4.17 -16.78 -10.41
C ASP A 19 4.27 -15.25 -10.16
N VAL A 20 4.38 -14.86 -8.89
CA VAL A 20 4.51 -13.45 -8.52
C VAL A 20 5.88 -12.94 -8.94
N ASN A 21 5.90 -11.85 -9.72
CA ASN A 21 7.08 -11.14 -10.16
C ASN A 21 6.92 -9.66 -9.77
N LEU A 22 7.93 -9.08 -9.10
CA LEU A 22 7.88 -7.70 -8.62
C LEU A 22 9.28 -7.15 -8.36
N ASP A 23 9.47 -5.87 -8.66
CA ASP A 23 10.66 -5.11 -8.34
C ASP A 23 10.28 -3.92 -7.46
N ILE A 24 10.93 -3.76 -6.30
CA ILE A 24 10.73 -2.65 -5.37
C ILE A 24 12.04 -1.90 -5.20
N HIS A 25 12.01 -0.61 -5.49
CA HIS A 25 13.18 0.25 -5.40
C HIS A 25 13.56 0.51 -3.93
N SER A 26 14.87 0.64 -3.67
CA SER A 26 15.34 1.05 -2.35
C SER A 26 15.00 2.51 -2.07
N GLY A 27 14.73 2.85 -0.81
CA GLY A 27 14.39 4.22 -0.41
C GLY A 27 13.00 4.67 -0.88
N SER A 28 12.07 3.74 -1.11
CA SER A 28 10.70 4.05 -1.53
C SER A 28 9.65 3.39 -0.63
N VAL A 29 8.41 3.84 -0.75
CA VAL A 29 7.23 3.21 -0.15
C VAL A 29 6.47 2.44 -1.22
N PHE A 30 6.31 1.15 -1.01
CA PHE A 30 5.52 0.27 -1.85
C PHE A 30 4.22 -0.13 -1.16
N GLY A 31 3.08 0.14 -1.79
CA GLY A 31 1.76 -0.29 -1.35
C GLY A 31 1.39 -1.67 -1.91
N LEU A 32 1.20 -2.66 -1.04
CA LEU A 32 0.68 -3.98 -1.42
C LEU A 32 -0.83 -4.02 -1.16
N ILE A 33 -1.62 -3.95 -2.22
CA ILE A 33 -3.06 -3.81 -2.15
C ILE A 33 -3.74 -5.13 -2.51
N GLY A 34 -4.90 -5.38 -1.94
CA GLY A 34 -5.72 -6.54 -2.30
C GLY A 34 -6.76 -6.88 -1.24
N PRO A 35 -7.79 -7.65 -1.61
CA PRO A 35 -8.84 -8.05 -0.68
C PRO A 35 -8.30 -8.93 0.46
N ASN A 36 -9.11 -9.09 1.50
CA ASN A 36 -8.77 -9.99 2.60
C ASN A 36 -8.66 -11.42 2.08
N GLY A 37 -7.58 -12.12 2.48
CA GLY A 37 -7.30 -13.48 2.04
C GLY A 37 -6.61 -13.60 0.66
N SER A 38 -6.27 -12.50 -0.02
CA SER A 38 -5.54 -12.54 -1.32
C SER A 38 -4.11 -13.05 -1.22
N GLY A 39 -3.52 -13.09 -0.01
CA GLY A 39 -2.14 -13.56 0.19
C GLY A 39 -1.13 -12.49 0.59
N LYS A 40 -1.54 -11.24 0.86
CA LYS A 40 -0.66 -10.12 1.25
C LYS A 40 0.25 -10.48 2.42
N SER A 41 -0.32 -10.93 3.54
CA SER A 41 0.45 -11.35 4.73
C SER A 41 1.38 -12.53 4.44
N THR A 42 0.98 -13.44 3.54
CA THR A 42 1.84 -14.55 3.10
C THR A 42 3.04 -14.03 2.33
N LEU A 43 2.82 -13.12 1.39
CA LEU A 43 3.88 -12.50 0.59
C LEU A 43 4.85 -11.74 1.51
N LEU A 44 4.36 -10.90 2.44
CA LEU A 44 5.20 -10.19 3.40
C LEU A 44 6.04 -11.13 4.27
N LYS A 45 5.47 -12.26 4.74
CA LYS A 45 6.22 -13.28 5.51
C LYS A 45 7.31 -13.96 4.70
N ILE A 46 7.08 -14.17 3.40
CA ILE A 46 8.12 -14.72 2.50
C ILE A 46 9.19 -13.66 2.23
N MET A 47 8.81 -12.39 2.01
CA MET A 47 9.72 -11.27 1.85
C MET A 47 10.61 -11.05 3.09
N ALA A 48 10.06 -11.27 4.28
CA ALA A 48 10.82 -11.22 5.53
C ALA A 48 11.67 -12.49 5.78
N GLY A 49 11.63 -13.48 4.89
CA GLY A 49 12.34 -14.74 5.06
C GLY A 49 11.84 -15.60 6.21
N ILE A 50 10.63 -15.35 6.73
CA ILE A 50 9.98 -16.15 7.76
C ILE A 50 9.42 -17.44 7.16
N MET A 51 8.93 -17.34 5.92
CA MET A 51 8.31 -18.45 5.21
C MET A 51 9.07 -18.75 3.92
N LYS A 52 9.31 -20.04 3.65
CA LYS A 52 9.93 -20.49 2.42
C LYS A 52 8.91 -20.49 1.27
N PRO A 53 9.24 -19.94 0.09
CA PRO A 53 8.44 -20.17 -1.11
C PRO A 53 8.56 -21.61 -1.59
N ASP A 54 7.56 -22.11 -2.32
CA ASP A 54 7.63 -23.45 -2.94
C ASP A 54 8.38 -23.42 -4.28
N LEU A 55 8.22 -22.33 -5.05
CA LEU A 55 8.98 -22.03 -6.26
C LEU A 55 9.44 -20.57 -6.24
N GLY A 56 10.44 -20.26 -7.04
CA GLY A 56 10.99 -18.93 -7.19
C GLY A 56 11.87 -18.49 -6.03
N CYS A 57 12.15 -17.20 -5.97
CA CYS A 57 12.98 -16.62 -4.91
C CYS A 57 12.68 -15.14 -4.67
N ILE A 58 13.10 -14.66 -3.49
CA ILE A 58 13.20 -13.25 -3.17
C ILE A 58 14.65 -12.93 -2.89
N CYS A 59 15.13 -11.84 -3.49
CA CYS A 59 16.45 -11.31 -3.29
C CYS A 59 16.38 -9.84 -2.84
N ILE A 60 17.26 -9.48 -1.93
CA ILE A 60 17.52 -8.10 -1.52
C ILE A 60 18.98 -7.83 -1.83
N ASP A 61 19.23 -6.80 -2.64
CA ASP A 61 20.59 -6.44 -3.10
C ASP A 61 21.34 -7.66 -3.67
N ASP A 62 20.61 -8.43 -4.49
CA ASP A 62 21.04 -9.66 -5.17
C ASP A 62 21.37 -10.86 -4.23
N GLU A 63 21.18 -10.73 -2.93
CA GLU A 63 21.30 -11.82 -1.96
C GLU A 63 19.91 -12.42 -1.65
N ARG A 64 19.80 -13.77 -1.63
CA ARG A 64 18.55 -14.45 -1.26
C ARG A 64 18.20 -14.18 0.20
N VAL A 65 16.91 -13.92 0.48
CA VAL A 65 16.43 -13.59 1.82
C VAL A 65 16.21 -14.82 2.68
N PHE A 66 15.62 -15.89 2.11
CA PHE A 66 15.33 -17.09 2.88
C PHE A 66 16.61 -17.79 3.34
N ASP A 67 16.66 -18.15 4.63
CA ASP A 67 17.80 -18.78 5.30
C ASP A 67 19.11 -17.97 5.24
N ASN A 68 19.02 -16.63 5.19
CA ASN A 68 20.14 -15.71 5.17
C ASN A 68 20.10 -14.74 6.37
N PRO A 69 20.77 -15.08 7.49
CA PRO A 69 20.78 -14.23 8.68
C PRO A 69 21.36 -12.83 8.45
N LYS A 70 22.29 -12.69 7.49
CA LYS A 70 22.90 -11.39 7.16
C LYS A 70 21.86 -10.42 6.60
N VAL A 71 21.08 -10.86 5.61
CA VAL A 71 20.00 -10.03 5.01
C VAL A 71 18.88 -9.77 6.00
N LYS A 72 18.52 -10.76 6.81
CA LYS A 72 17.43 -10.64 7.79
C LYS A 72 17.67 -9.60 8.88
N ARG A 73 18.91 -9.25 9.21
CA ARG A 73 19.24 -8.19 10.18
C ARG A 73 18.76 -6.80 9.73
N ASP A 74 18.61 -6.63 8.43
CA ASP A 74 18.18 -5.36 7.83
C ASP A 74 16.67 -5.29 7.63
N ILE A 75 15.93 -6.35 7.99
CA ILE A 75 14.49 -6.49 7.77
C ILE A 75 13.75 -6.49 9.10
N LEU A 76 12.67 -5.72 9.19
CA LEU A 76 11.68 -5.83 10.26
C LEU A 76 10.29 -6.02 9.67
N LEU A 77 9.56 -7.03 10.13
CA LEU A 77 8.14 -7.22 9.82
C LEU A 77 7.29 -6.95 11.07
N ILE A 78 6.34 -6.03 10.92
CA ILE A 78 5.23 -5.84 11.87
C ILE A 78 3.99 -6.47 11.26
N SER A 79 3.54 -7.58 11.81
CA SER A 79 2.31 -8.27 11.37
C SER A 79 1.06 -7.57 11.92
N ASP A 80 -0.12 -7.90 11.36
CA ASP A 80 -1.42 -7.40 11.87
C ASP A 80 -1.63 -7.75 13.35
N ASP A 81 -1.21 -8.94 13.79
CA ASP A 81 -1.16 -9.36 15.21
C ASP A 81 0.30 -9.61 15.60
N PRO A 82 1.02 -8.58 16.11
CA PRO A 82 2.42 -8.70 16.46
C PRO A 82 2.61 -9.56 17.72
N PHE A 83 3.62 -10.41 17.67
CA PHE A 83 3.97 -11.26 18.82
C PHE A 83 4.55 -10.43 19.97
N TYR A 84 4.12 -10.75 21.18
CA TYR A 84 4.73 -10.29 22.43
C TYR A 84 4.66 -11.38 23.50
N PHE A 85 5.59 -11.35 24.44
CA PHE A 85 5.61 -12.32 25.54
C PHE A 85 4.44 -12.11 26.51
N PHE A 86 4.01 -13.17 27.15
CA PHE A 86 2.96 -13.09 28.16
C PHE A 86 3.38 -12.11 29.28
N ASN A 87 2.50 -11.17 29.61
CA ASN A 87 2.74 -10.06 30.55
C ASN A 87 3.86 -9.06 30.15
N ALA A 88 4.43 -9.13 28.95
CA ALA A 88 5.41 -8.16 28.54
C ALA A 88 4.84 -6.74 28.52
N THR A 89 5.66 -5.79 28.92
CA THR A 89 5.47 -4.35 28.75
C THR A 89 6.09 -3.88 27.45
N LEU A 90 5.81 -2.65 27.04
CA LEU A 90 6.49 -2.06 25.87
C LEU A 90 8.00 -1.94 26.11
N LYS A 91 8.41 -1.65 27.34
CA LYS A 91 9.81 -1.61 27.75
C LYS A 91 10.49 -2.97 27.60
N ASP A 92 9.83 -4.06 28.02
CA ASP A 92 10.38 -5.41 27.84
C ASP A 92 10.57 -5.77 26.38
N MET A 93 9.60 -5.40 25.53
CA MET A 93 9.71 -5.62 24.09
C MET A 93 10.81 -4.76 23.46
N LYS A 94 11.03 -3.52 23.93
CA LYS A 94 12.16 -2.70 23.48
C LYS A 94 13.49 -3.39 23.73
N GLU A 95 13.71 -3.90 24.96
CA GLU A 95 14.95 -4.60 25.30
C GLU A 95 15.10 -5.92 24.54
N PHE A 96 14.01 -6.64 24.29
CA PHE A 96 14.03 -7.84 23.44
C PHE A 96 14.47 -7.50 22.01
N TYR A 97 13.89 -6.46 21.41
CA TYR A 97 14.27 -6.04 20.05
C TYR A 97 15.72 -5.51 19.99
N ARG A 98 16.23 -4.89 21.05
CA ARG A 98 17.62 -4.39 21.12
C ARG A 98 18.65 -5.51 20.96
N VAL A 99 18.33 -6.74 21.38
CA VAL A 99 19.21 -7.90 21.21
C VAL A 99 19.46 -8.18 19.72
N TRP A 100 18.45 -8.01 18.89
CA TRP A 100 18.52 -8.27 17.45
C TRP A 100 18.89 -7.03 16.62
N TYR A 101 18.52 -5.86 17.13
CA TYR A 101 18.75 -4.54 16.51
C TYR A 101 19.51 -3.64 17.50
N PRO A 102 20.82 -3.85 17.65
CA PRO A 102 21.62 -3.15 18.71
C PRO A 102 21.67 -1.63 18.51
N ASN A 103 21.39 -1.14 17.31
CA ASN A 103 21.37 0.28 16.96
C ASN A 103 19.99 0.93 17.20
N LEU A 104 19.07 0.28 17.93
CA LEU A 104 17.79 0.86 18.31
C LEU A 104 18.02 2.21 19.02
N ASN A 105 17.39 3.27 18.48
CA ASN A 105 17.59 4.64 18.92
C ASN A 105 16.60 5.01 20.04
N ASP A 106 17.12 5.25 21.25
CA ASP A 106 16.31 5.58 22.41
C ASP A 106 15.64 6.97 22.31
N GLU A 107 16.25 7.94 21.64
CA GLU A 107 15.66 9.28 21.48
C GLU A 107 14.42 9.20 20.56
N ILE A 108 14.52 8.44 19.48
CA ILE A 108 13.39 8.20 18.57
C ILE A 108 12.28 7.42 19.30
N TYR A 109 12.64 6.39 20.07
CA TYR A 109 11.71 5.64 20.89
C TYR A 109 10.94 6.55 21.84
N GLU A 110 11.62 7.34 22.67
CA GLU A 110 11.01 8.24 23.64
C GLU A 110 10.15 9.31 22.98
N LYS A 111 10.61 9.88 21.86
CA LYS A 111 9.85 10.86 21.09
C LYS A 111 8.50 10.32 20.64
N TYR A 112 8.48 9.18 19.95
CA TYR A 112 7.22 8.64 19.41
C TYR A 112 6.37 7.99 20.49
N ARG A 113 6.97 7.39 21.54
CA ARG A 113 6.24 6.92 22.71
C ARG A 113 5.46 8.05 23.38
N ALA A 114 6.08 9.22 23.53
CA ALA A 114 5.42 10.40 24.10
C ALA A 114 4.31 10.94 23.20
N ILE A 115 4.53 11.01 21.87
CA ILE A 115 3.52 11.45 20.89
C ILE A 115 2.29 10.52 20.91
N PHE A 116 2.49 9.20 20.95
CA PHE A 116 1.41 8.21 21.04
C PHE A 116 0.87 8.01 22.46
N LYS A 117 1.42 8.74 23.46
CA LYS A 117 1.01 8.68 24.88
C LYS A 117 0.98 7.26 25.44
N LEU A 118 1.98 6.45 25.10
CA LEU A 118 2.07 5.07 25.55
C LEU A 118 2.81 4.98 26.89
N ASP A 119 2.21 4.29 27.85
CA ASP A 119 2.85 3.93 29.10
C ASP A 119 3.70 2.67 28.90
N GLU A 120 5.02 2.83 28.90
CA GLU A 120 5.96 1.74 28.64
C GLU A 120 5.98 0.63 29.72
N ASN A 121 5.48 0.94 30.95
CA ASN A 121 5.45 0.00 32.06
C ASN A 121 4.14 -0.78 32.14
N LYS A 122 3.13 -0.40 31.39
CA LYS A 122 1.87 -1.12 31.32
C LYS A 122 1.98 -2.35 30.41
N THR A 123 1.42 -3.48 30.86
CA THR A 123 1.46 -4.73 30.08
C THR A 123 0.66 -4.61 28.77
N LEU A 124 1.25 -5.07 27.67
CA LEU A 124 0.68 -5.00 26.32
C LEU A 124 -0.67 -5.71 26.21
N LYS A 125 -0.90 -6.77 27.00
CA LYS A 125 -2.20 -7.45 27.01
C LYS A 125 -3.37 -6.54 27.39
N ASN A 126 -3.09 -5.48 28.16
CA ASN A 126 -4.08 -4.51 28.62
C ASN A 126 -4.24 -3.31 27.67
N PHE A 127 -3.52 -3.30 26.56
CA PHE A 127 -3.65 -2.29 25.50
C PHE A 127 -4.79 -2.67 24.56
N SER A 128 -5.46 -1.66 24.01
CA SER A 128 -6.38 -1.86 22.89
C SER A 128 -5.61 -2.36 21.64
N LYS A 129 -6.32 -2.88 20.63
CA LYS A 129 -5.69 -3.27 19.35
C LYS A 129 -4.86 -2.11 18.77
N GLY A 130 -5.43 -0.90 18.74
CA GLY A 130 -4.72 0.30 18.23
C GLY A 130 -3.49 0.67 19.07
N MET A 131 -3.56 0.63 20.40
CA MET A 131 -2.40 0.91 21.27
C MET A 131 -1.29 -0.13 21.09
N LYS A 132 -1.63 -1.41 20.94
CA LYS A 132 -0.64 -2.44 20.61
C LYS A 132 0.07 -2.11 19.31
N ARG A 133 -0.68 -1.77 18.26
CA ARG A 133 -0.14 -1.39 16.96
C ARG A 133 0.78 -0.18 17.07
N GLN A 134 0.34 0.88 17.75
CA GLN A 134 1.17 2.06 18.03
C GLN A 134 2.48 1.68 18.74
N SER A 135 2.43 0.74 19.68
CA SER A 135 3.62 0.26 20.39
C SER A 135 4.66 -0.36 19.45
N PHE A 136 4.23 -1.22 18.54
CA PHE A 136 5.13 -1.84 17.56
C PHE A 136 5.59 -0.87 16.47
N ILE A 137 4.79 0.13 16.11
CA ILE A 137 5.19 1.23 15.25
C ILE A 137 6.32 2.05 15.91
N VAL A 138 6.20 2.38 17.19
CA VAL A 138 7.27 3.08 17.94
C VAL A 138 8.57 2.29 17.92
N LEU A 139 8.49 0.97 18.14
CA LEU A 139 9.66 0.10 18.05
C LEU A 139 10.26 0.08 16.63
N ALA A 140 9.43 -0.03 15.60
CA ALA A 140 9.89 -0.03 14.22
C ALA A 140 10.61 1.28 13.84
N LEU A 141 10.05 2.43 14.25
CA LEU A 141 10.68 3.73 14.02
C LEU A 141 12.01 3.87 14.79
N ALA A 142 12.08 3.37 16.03
CA ALA A 142 13.31 3.40 16.82
C ALA A 142 14.40 2.46 16.28
N ILE A 143 14.01 1.31 15.74
CA ILE A 143 14.92 0.36 15.08
C ILE A 143 15.43 0.93 13.76
N SER A 144 14.55 1.60 12.99
CA SER A 144 14.84 2.13 11.65
C SER A 144 15.56 1.11 10.75
N PRO A 145 14.93 -0.04 10.44
CA PRO A 145 15.55 -1.07 9.63
C PRO A 145 15.72 -0.58 8.19
N LYS A 146 16.61 -1.17 7.42
CA LYS A 146 16.75 -0.85 5.98
C LYS A 146 15.47 -1.22 5.19
N TYR A 147 14.81 -2.31 5.58
CA TYR A 147 13.54 -2.79 4.99
C TYR A 147 12.49 -2.98 6.09
N LEU A 148 11.44 -2.18 6.05
CA LEU A 148 10.31 -2.25 6.98
C LEU A 148 9.07 -2.79 6.26
N PHE A 149 8.56 -3.92 6.72
CA PHE A 149 7.34 -4.52 6.20
C PHE A 149 6.21 -4.36 7.22
N LEU A 150 5.08 -3.87 6.76
CA LEU A 150 3.94 -3.49 7.60
C LEU A 150 2.68 -4.18 7.07
N ASP A 151 2.12 -5.09 7.87
CA ASP A 151 0.89 -5.80 7.51
C ASP A 151 -0.31 -5.10 8.14
N GLU A 152 -1.19 -4.53 7.29
CA GLU A 152 -2.41 -3.78 7.68
C GLU A 152 -2.13 -2.70 8.76
N ALA A 153 -1.03 -1.94 8.61
CA ALA A 153 -0.47 -1.09 9.66
C ALA A 153 -1.38 0.08 10.08
N PHE A 154 -2.30 0.51 9.23
CA PHE A 154 -3.21 1.63 9.51
C PHE A 154 -4.48 1.21 10.24
N ASP A 155 -4.79 -0.09 10.31
CA ASP A 155 -5.96 -0.62 10.98
C ASP A 155 -5.97 -0.28 12.48
N GLY A 156 -7.09 0.29 12.94
CA GLY A 156 -7.27 0.65 14.34
C GLY A 156 -6.50 1.89 14.81
N LEU A 157 -5.82 2.60 13.90
CA LEU A 157 -5.27 3.92 14.18
C LEU A 157 -6.33 5.00 13.90
N ASP A 158 -6.46 5.96 14.82
CA ASP A 158 -7.25 7.16 14.54
C ASP A 158 -6.58 8.06 13.47
N PRO A 159 -7.31 8.98 12.85
CA PRO A 159 -6.78 9.79 11.75
C PRO A 159 -5.51 10.60 12.12
N VAL A 160 -5.42 11.11 13.36
CA VAL A 160 -4.27 11.90 13.82
C VAL A 160 -3.03 11.02 13.95
N MET A 161 -3.20 9.82 14.55
CA MET A 161 -2.12 8.87 14.70
C MET A 161 -1.66 8.30 13.35
N ARG A 162 -2.59 8.08 12.43
CA ARG A 162 -2.28 7.68 11.05
C ARG A 162 -1.43 8.73 10.33
N LEU A 163 -1.82 9.99 10.40
CA LEU A 163 -1.04 11.09 9.81
C LEU A 163 0.35 11.23 10.45
N THR A 164 0.42 11.10 11.79
CA THR A 164 1.69 11.14 12.53
C THR A 164 2.62 10.03 12.08
N PHE A 165 2.09 8.83 11.88
CA PHE A 165 2.85 7.68 11.41
C PHE A 165 3.33 7.87 9.97
N LYS A 166 2.46 8.33 9.05
CA LYS A 166 2.84 8.65 7.67
C LYS A 166 4.02 9.63 7.63
N ARG A 167 3.93 10.74 8.37
CA ARG A 167 5.02 11.74 8.47
C ARG A 167 6.31 11.17 9.04
N ALA A 168 6.20 10.27 10.02
CA ALA A 168 7.37 9.61 10.61
C ALA A 168 8.08 8.71 9.59
N ILE A 169 7.33 7.95 8.81
CA ILE A 169 7.87 7.09 7.74
C ILE A 169 8.55 7.95 6.68
N SER A 170 7.88 8.98 6.14
CA SER A 170 8.47 9.87 5.11
C SER A 170 9.81 10.44 5.58
N LYS A 171 9.86 10.91 6.83
CA LYS A 171 11.11 11.42 7.42
C LYS A 171 12.21 10.34 7.49
N MET A 172 11.88 9.10 7.87
CA MET A 172 12.86 8.01 7.95
C MET A 172 13.38 7.60 6.56
N ILE A 173 12.55 7.69 5.55
CA ILE A 173 12.95 7.41 4.15
C ILE A 173 13.95 8.48 3.70
N GLU A 174 13.63 9.77 3.89
CA GLU A 174 14.49 10.88 3.52
C GLU A 174 15.85 10.85 4.23
N GLU A 175 15.87 10.54 5.54
CA GLU A 175 17.08 10.59 6.36
C GLU A 175 17.93 9.31 6.30
N LYS A 176 17.33 8.13 6.04
CA LYS A 176 17.97 6.83 6.19
C LYS A 176 17.84 5.90 4.99
N GLU A 177 17.25 6.37 3.89
CA GLU A 177 16.98 5.55 2.69
C GLU A 177 16.22 4.24 3.01
N MET A 178 15.33 4.29 4.02
CA MET A 178 14.53 3.14 4.43
C MET A 178 13.55 2.76 3.32
N THR A 179 13.45 1.48 3.01
CA THR A 179 12.45 0.95 2.08
C THR A 179 11.28 0.40 2.87
N VAL A 180 10.06 0.83 2.56
CA VAL A 180 8.86 0.45 3.31
C VAL A 180 7.88 -0.26 2.38
N ILE A 181 7.38 -1.40 2.82
CA ILE A 181 6.30 -2.12 2.15
C ILE A 181 5.11 -2.18 3.10
N ILE A 182 3.97 -1.63 2.67
CA ILE A 182 2.77 -1.56 3.48
C ILE A 182 1.65 -2.31 2.79
N SER A 183 1.09 -3.34 3.44
CA SER A 183 -0.13 -3.96 2.95
C SER A 183 -1.37 -3.23 3.47
N SER A 184 -2.38 -3.11 2.61
CA SER A 184 -3.71 -2.65 2.99
C SER A 184 -4.77 -3.24 2.04
N HIS A 185 -5.99 -3.37 2.53
CA HIS A 185 -7.17 -3.63 1.71
C HIS A 185 -7.86 -2.33 1.28
N ASN A 186 -7.37 -1.17 1.72
CA ASN A 186 -7.91 0.15 1.43
C ASN A 186 -6.86 1.02 0.72
N LEU A 187 -7.11 1.30 -0.56
CA LEU A 187 -6.20 2.11 -1.39
C LEU A 187 -6.02 3.53 -0.87
N ARG A 188 -7.09 4.16 -0.33
CA ARG A 188 -7.04 5.55 0.18
C ARG A 188 -6.02 5.71 1.32
N GLU A 189 -5.77 4.65 2.08
CA GLU A 189 -4.80 4.69 3.17
C GLU A 189 -3.37 4.83 2.67
N LEU A 190 -3.09 4.27 1.48
CA LEU A 190 -1.76 4.19 0.89
C LEU A 190 -1.47 5.33 -0.08
N GLU A 191 -2.50 5.93 -0.65
CA GLU A 191 -2.40 6.93 -1.73
C GLU A 191 -1.48 8.12 -1.43
N ASP A 192 -1.49 8.59 -0.17
CA ASP A 192 -0.72 9.77 0.24
C ASP A 192 0.69 9.43 0.73
N ILE A 193 1.10 8.16 0.71
CA ILE A 193 2.40 7.77 1.25
C ILE A 193 3.21 6.89 0.28
N CYS A 194 2.55 6.17 -0.62
CA CYS A 194 3.22 5.23 -1.52
C CYS A 194 3.72 5.92 -2.79
N ASP A 195 4.94 5.63 -3.17
CA ASP A 195 5.51 6.02 -4.48
C ASP A 195 5.05 5.06 -5.57
N THR A 196 4.98 3.77 -5.20
CA THR A 196 4.59 2.68 -6.09
C THR A 196 3.61 1.75 -5.40
N PHE A 197 2.83 1.02 -6.17
CA PHE A 197 1.89 0.05 -5.65
C PHE A 197 1.87 -1.23 -6.47
N GLY A 198 1.32 -2.30 -5.87
CA GLY A 198 1.01 -3.54 -6.55
C GLY A 198 -0.28 -4.15 -6.01
N ILE A 199 -1.13 -4.60 -6.92
CA ILE A 199 -2.43 -5.18 -6.59
C ILE A 199 -2.33 -6.70 -6.65
N LEU A 200 -2.50 -7.34 -5.50
CA LEU A 200 -2.50 -8.78 -5.34
C LEU A 200 -3.93 -9.32 -5.42
N GLU A 201 -4.24 -9.94 -6.54
CA GLU A 201 -5.54 -10.51 -6.84
C GLU A 201 -5.36 -11.83 -7.58
N ASP A 202 -6.29 -12.77 -7.44
CA ASP A 202 -6.22 -14.10 -8.05
C ASP A 202 -4.86 -14.77 -7.87
N ASN A 203 -4.28 -14.62 -6.68
CA ASN A 203 -2.99 -15.19 -6.26
C ASN A 203 -1.75 -14.61 -6.97
N THR A 204 -1.86 -13.55 -7.77
CA THR A 204 -0.75 -12.92 -8.49
C THR A 204 -0.79 -11.39 -8.39
N ILE A 205 0.28 -10.73 -8.76
CA ILE A 205 0.28 -9.27 -8.94
C ILE A 205 -0.29 -8.97 -10.32
N ARG A 206 -1.51 -8.41 -10.35
CA ARG A 206 -2.22 -8.06 -11.60
C ARG A 206 -1.75 -6.74 -12.17
N THR A 207 -1.61 -5.74 -11.31
CA THR A 207 -1.23 -4.38 -11.70
C THR A 207 -0.17 -3.89 -10.74
N ALA A 208 0.86 -3.25 -11.27
CA ALA A 208 1.87 -2.56 -10.47
C ALA A 208 2.33 -1.31 -11.22
N GLY A 209 2.61 -0.22 -10.49
CA GLY A 209 3.01 1.04 -11.11
C GLY A 209 3.31 2.15 -10.12
N TYR A 210 3.66 3.31 -10.67
CA TYR A 210 3.82 4.53 -9.91
C TYR A 210 2.45 5.18 -9.65
N VAL A 211 2.25 5.66 -8.41
CA VAL A 211 0.98 6.28 -8.00
C VAL A 211 0.72 7.54 -8.82
N ASP A 212 1.72 8.41 -8.95
CA ASP A 212 1.59 9.68 -9.66
C ASP A 212 1.33 9.48 -11.16
N GLU A 213 2.09 8.62 -11.84
CA GLU A 213 1.88 8.32 -13.26
C GLU A 213 0.48 7.75 -13.54
N THR A 214 -0.02 6.93 -12.62
CA THR A 214 -1.36 6.33 -12.73
C THR A 214 -2.44 7.41 -12.63
N LYS A 215 -2.28 8.38 -11.71
CA LYS A 215 -3.21 9.51 -11.56
C LYS A 215 -3.12 10.52 -12.69
N GLU A 216 -1.90 10.81 -13.19
CA GLU A 216 -1.69 11.77 -14.27
C GLU A 216 -2.28 11.33 -15.62
N ASN A 217 -2.49 10.04 -15.79
CA ASN A 217 -3.02 9.48 -17.04
C ASN A 217 -4.54 9.23 -17.03
N ILE A 218 -5.22 9.42 -15.90
CA ILE A 218 -6.67 9.17 -15.77
C ILE A 218 -7.36 10.41 -15.25
N HIS A 219 -8.38 10.86 -15.98
CA HIS A 219 -9.08 12.10 -15.70
C HIS A 219 -10.58 11.86 -15.55
N LYS A 220 -11.17 12.41 -14.49
CA LYS A 220 -12.61 12.46 -14.28
C LYS A 220 -13.11 13.82 -14.70
N ILE A 221 -14.01 13.87 -15.68
CA ILE A 221 -14.48 15.09 -16.29
C ILE A 221 -15.99 15.13 -16.22
N GLN A 222 -16.52 16.19 -15.62
CA GLN A 222 -17.95 16.46 -15.61
C GLN A 222 -18.27 17.49 -16.68
N LEU A 223 -19.27 17.18 -17.51
CA LEU A 223 -19.74 17.98 -18.61
C LEU A 223 -21.24 18.22 -18.50
N ALA A 224 -21.69 19.40 -18.91
CA ALA A 224 -23.11 19.67 -19.12
C ALA A 224 -23.33 20.15 -20.55
N PHE A 225 -24.39 19.66 -21.21
CA PHE A 225 -24.73 20.00 -22.58
C PHE A 225 -26.14 20.60 -22.70
N LYS A 226 -26.42 21.28 -23.82
CA LYS A 226 -27.76 21.74 -24.16
C LYS A 226 -28.72 20.58 -24.45
N GLU A 227 -28.20 19.52 -25.03
CA GLU A 227 -28.91 18.30 -25.43
C GLU A 227 -28.29 17.08 -24.77
N GLU A 228 -29.07 16.01 -24.66
CA GLU A 228 -28.57 14.74 -24.14
C GLU A 228 -27.48 14.15 -25.06
N LYS A 229 -26.44 13.60 -24.47
CA LYS A 229 -25.33 12.93 -25.15
C LYS A 229 -25.37 11.44 -24.90
N ARG A 230 -24.81 10.66 -25.84
CA ARG A 230 -24.74 9.21 -25.79
C ARG A 230 -23.27 8.79 -25.78
N GLU A 231 -22.99 7.55 -25.41
CA GLU A 231 -21.65 6.99 -25.40
C GLU A 231 -20.98 7.07 -26.78
N ASP A 232 -21.75 6.90 -27.84
CA ASP A 232 -21.27 7.00 -29.22
C ASP A 232 -20.65 8.34 -29.56
N ASP A 233 -21.07 9.42 -28.90
CA ASP A 233 -20.54 10.77 -29.11
C ASP A 233 -19.09 10.91 -28.60
N PHE A 234 -18.63 9.98 -27.74
CA PHE A 234 -17.31 10.03 -27.10
C PHE A 234 -16.35 8.92 -27.57
N LYS A 235 -16.67 8.22 -28.66
CA LYS A 235 -15.87 7.10 -29.21
C LYS A 235 -14.40 7.42 -29.52
N ALA A 236 -14.05 8.69 -29.68
CA ALA A 236 -12.68 9.10 -29.94
C ALA A 236 -11.80 9.15 -28.66
N LEU A 237 -12.42 8.98 -27.48
CA LEU A 237 -11.74 8.97 -26.20
C LEU A 237 -11.52 7.51 -25.71
N ASP A 238 -10.44 7.28 -24.99
CA ASP A 238 -10.21 6.04 -24.27
C ASP A 238 -10.99 6.06 -22.96
N LEU A 239 -12.30 5.75 -23.07
CA LEU A 239 -13.22 5.75 -21.93
C LEU A 239 -12.96 4.56 -21.03
N LEU A 240 -12.82 4.83 -19.73
CA LEU A 240 -12.83 3.82 -18.67
C LEU A 240 -14.24 3.67 -18.08
N SER A 241 -14.95 4.78 -17.90
CA SER A 241 -16.33 4.78 -17.41
C SER A 241 -17.09 6.00 -17.94
N MET A 242 -18.40 5.86 -18.10
CA MET A 242 -19.29 6.94 -18.47
C MET A 242 -20.62 6.81 -17.71
N HIS A 243 -21.03 7.89 -17.09
CA HIS A 243 -22.31 7.99 -16.41
C HIS A 243 -23.08 9.20 -16.89
N VAL A 244 -24.29 8.99 -17.41
CA VAL A 244 -25.16 10.04 -17.97
C VAL A 244 -26.35 10.25 -17.06
N GLN A 245 -26.53 11.49 -16.61
CA GLN A 245 -27.74 11.93 -15.88
C GLN A 245 -28.38 13.08 -16.65
N SER A 246 -29.33 12.77 -17.52
CA SER A 246 -29.96 13.73 -18.41
C SER A 246 -28.92 14.48 -19.25
N ARG A 247 -28.71 15.78 -19.02
CA ARG A 247 -27.77 16.62 -19.75
C ARG A 247 -26.37 16.70 -19.13
N VAL A 248 -26.15 16.04 -18.01
CA VAL A 248 -24.86 15.99 -17.32
C VAL A 248 -24.20 14.64 -17.61
N VAL A 249 -22.97 14.71 -18.06
CA VAL A 249 -22.14 13.55 -18.37
C VAL A 249 -20.90 13.55 -17.50
N ASN A 250 -20.69 12.47 -16.78
CA ASN A 250 -19.44 12.22 -16.03
C ASN A 250 -18.62 11.19 -16.83
N LEU A 251 -17.44 11.58 -17.26
CA LEU A 251 -16.52 10.73 -17.99
C LEU A 251 -15.30 10.39 -17.11
N VAL A 252 -14.82 9.16 -17.19
CA VAL A 252 -13.48 8.81 -16.77
C VAL A 252 -12.70 8.35 -17.97
N VAL A 253 -11.62 9.07 -18.28
CA VAL A 253 -10.90 8.98 -19.56
C VAL A 253 -9.42 8.78 -19.30
N LYS A 254 -8.77 7.92 -20.07
CA LYS A 254 -7.32 7.73 -20.05
C LYS A 254 -6.67 8.53 -21.16
N GLY A 255 -5.54 9.20 -20.86
CA GLY A 255 -4.71 9.89 -21.84
C GLY A 255 -4.32 11.31 -21.48
N ASP A 256 -3.77 12.04 -22.45
CA ASP A 256 -3.31 13.41 -22.30
C ASP A 256 -4.49 14.38 -22.09
N ILE A 257 -4.52 15.06 -20.94
CA ILE A 257 -5.64 15.94 -20.55
C ILE A 257 -5.88 17.09 -21.53
N GLU A 258 -4.83 17.66 -22.11
CA GLU A 258 -4.99 18.77 -23.06
C GLU A 258 -5.62 18.31 -24.38
N LYS A 259 -5.25 17.14 -24.88
CA LYS A 259 -5.91 16.54 -26.05
C LYS A 259 -7.37 16.21 -25.77
N ILE A 260 -7.65 15.67 -24.60
CA ILE A 260 -9.02 15.34 -24.13
C ILE A 260 -9.86 16.62 -24.06
N LYS A 261 -9.37 17.67 -23.39
CA LYS A 261 -10.07 18.95 -23.29
C LYS A 261 -10.33 19.60 -24.66
N ASN A 262 -9.32 19.57 -25.55
CA ASN A 262 -9.46 20.10 -26.90
C ASN A 262 -10.56 19.38 -27.69
N TYR A 263 -10.60 18.06 -27.60
CA TYR A 263 -11.68 17.27 -28.23
C TYR A 263 -13.06 17.61 -27.65
N LEU A 264 -13.18 17.59 -26.31
CA LEU A 264 -14.45 17.88 -25.61
C LEU A 264 -14.97 19.31 -25.89
N ASN A 265 -14.09 20.29 -26.04
CA ASN A 265 -14.44 21.66 -26.42
C ASN A 265 -15.08 21.74 -27.81
N THR A 266 -14.77 20.84 -28.74
CA THR A 266 -15.42 20.81 -30.08
C THR A 266 -16.89 20.44 -30.00
N MET A 267 -17.35 19.88 -28.86
CA MET A 267 -18.73 19.48 -28.63
C MET A 267 -19.60 20.60 -28.02
N ASP A 268 -19.05 21.80 -27.81
CA ASP A 268 -19.70 23.01 -27.25
C ASP A 268 -20.41 22.75 -25.91
N PRO A 269 -19.71 22.20 -24.86
CA PRO A 269 -20.32 21.99 -23.56
C PRO A 269 -20.66 23.32 -22.88
N LEU A 270 -21.78 23.38 -22.16
CA LEU A 270 -22.15 24.50 -21.30
C LEU A 270 -21.23 24.65 -20.09
N MET A 271 -20.72 23.51 -19.61
CA MET A 271 -19.80 23.44 -18.48
C MET A 271 -18.86 22.26 -18.70
N MET A 272 -17.59 22.43 -18.38
CA MET A 272 -16.59 21.38 -18.29
C MET A 272 -15.74 21.59 -17.05
N GLU A 273 -15.72 20.61 -16.17
CA GLU A 273 -14.94 20.62 -14.95
C GLU A 273 -14.11 19.34 -14.85
N VAL A 274 -12.81 19.47 -14.55
CA VAL A 274 -11.94 18.35 -14.30
C VAL A 274 -11.93 18.10 -12.79
N LEU A 275 -12.36 16.91 -12.38
CA LEU A 275 -12.45 16.50 -10.99
C LEU A 275 -11.22 15.69 -10.60
N ASN A 276 -10.85 15.76 -9.32
CA ASN A 276 -9.80 14.90 -8.80
C ASN A 276 -10.24 13.44 -8.80
N VAL A 277 -9.35 12.57 -9.25
CA VAL A 277 -9.52 11.11 -9.20
C VAL A 277 -8.62 10.58 -8.10
N ASN A 278 -9.16 9.73 -7.23
CA ASN A 278 -8.36 9.01 -6.25
C ASN A 278 -7.94 7.64 -6.81
N LEU A 279 -6.91 7.05 -6.21
CA LEU A 279 -6.34 5.78 -6.69
C LEU A 279 -7.36 4.63 -6.63
N GLU A 280 -8.30 4.65 -5.69
CA GLU A 280 -9.36 3.65 -5.57
C GLU A 280 -10.34 3.73 -6.75
N GLU A 281 -10.75 4.95 -7.14
CA GLU A 281 -11.59 5.16 -8.33
C GLU A 281 -10.88 4.68 -9.60
N VAL A 282 -9.60 5.03 -9.76
CA VAL A 282 -8.78 4.55 -10.89
C VAL A 282 -8.80 3.03 -10.97
N PHE A 283 -8.58 2.38 -9.84
CA PHE A 283 -8.58 0.92 -9.77
C PHE A 283 -9.93 0.31 -10.16
N ILE A 284 -11.03 0.83 -9.61
CA ILE A 284 -12.38 0.37 -9.93
C ILE A 284 -12.62 0.45 -11.46
N TYR A 285 -12.31 1.59 -12.07
CA TYR A 285 -12.52 1.79 -13.49
C TYR A 285 -11.65 0.89 -14.37
N GLU A 286 -10.39 0.63 -14.00
CA GLU A 286 -9.54 -0.30 -14.73
C GLU A 286 -10.05 -1.76 -14.61
N MET A 287 -10.58 -2.13 -13.46
CA MET A 287 -11.17 -3.46 -13.25
C MET A 287 -12.48 -3.63 -14.01
N GLU A 288 -13.36 -2.62 -14.02
CA GLU A 288 -14.58 -2.63 -14.82
C GLU A 288 -14.29 -2.83 -16.32
N LYS A 289 -13.27 -2.14 -16.84
CA LYS A 289 -12.83 -2.30 -18.25
C LYS A 289 -12.32 -3.71 -18.56
N GLN A 290 -11.77 -4.42 -17.56
CA GLN A 290 -11.33 -5.82 -17.69
C GLN A 290 -12.49 -6.84 -17.52
N GLY A 291 -13.72 -6.36 -17.32
CA GLY A 291 -14.91 -7.21 -17.20
C GLY A 291 -15.22 -7.68 -15.76
N TYR A 292 -14.53 -7.12 -14.76
CA TYR A 292 -14.91 -7.29 -13.36
C TYR A 292 -15.99 -6.25 -13.03
N GLY A 293 -17.25 -6.61 -13.24
CA GLY A 293 -18.36 -5.74 -12.88
C GLY A 293 -18.43 -5.56 -11.36
N VAL A 294 -18.42 -4.31 -10.90
CA VAL A 294 -19.00 -4.00 -9.61
C VAL A 294 -20.48 -4.31 -9.75
N TYR A 295 -20.98 -5.30 -9.03
CA TYR A 295 -22.42 -5.59 -9.01
C TYR A 295 -23.13 -4.36 -8.47
N ASP A 296 -23.86 -3.64 -9.34
CA ASP A 296 -24.87 -2.68 -8.92
C ASP A 296 -25.93 -3.46 -8.13
N GLU A 297 -25.99 -3.27 -6.81
CA GLU A 297 -27.15 -3.63 -6.00
C GLU A 297 -28.25 -2.54 -6.08
#